data_8724bcdb0138faf1dbb9b330c917f04f
#
_entry.id   8724bcdb0138faf1dbb9b330c917f04f
#
_cell.length_a   1.000
_cell.length_b   1.000
_cell.length_c   1.000
_cell.angle_alpha   90.00
_cell.angle_beta   90.00
_cell.angle_gamma   90.00
#
_symmetry.space_group_name_H-M   'P 1'
#
loop_
_entity.id
_entity.type
_entity.pdbx_description
1 polymer ?
#
loop_
_entity_poly.entity_id
_entity_poly.type
_entity_poly.pdbx_seq_one_letter_code
_entity_poly.pdbx_strand_id
1 'polypeptide(L)'
;MKFQFPKSLWNVYDAIYAVVQDDKEAIVLDYHAGSGTTGHAVLNLNEEDKGNRKFILIEQMDYIQTVTAPRIKEVLKRSKSKDDFIYFELAKWNEKAKKKKFKTQKIYLLL
;
A
#
# COMPACT_ATOMS: atom_id res chain seq x y z
N MET A 1 12.61 10.69 -4.84
CA MET A 1 11.78 11.13 -5.98
C MET A 1 10.38 11.51 -5.48
N LYS A 2 9.92 12.69 -5.85
CA LYS A 2 8.56 13.08 -5.52
C LYS A 2 7.59 12.43 -6.50
N PHE A 3 6.49 11.89 -5.99
CA PHE A 3 5.40 11.42 -6.82
C PHE A 3 4.66 12.64 -7.42
N GLN A 4 4.55 12.68 -8.74
CA GLN A 4 4.14 13.90 -9.44
C GLN A 4 2.65 14.25 -9.26
N PHE A 5 1.77 13.26 -9.13
CA PHE A 5 0.33 13.45 -9.00
C PHE A 5 -0.25 12.52 -7.93
N PRO A 6 0.07 12.77 -6.64
CA PRO A 6 -0.50 11.94 -5.58
C PRO A 6 -2.00 12.18 -5.46
N LYS A 7 -2.74 11.12 -5.24
CA LYS A 7 -4.17 11.22 -4.94
C LYS A 7 -4.37 11.91 -3.59
N SER A 8 -5.47 12.63 -3.47
CA SER A 8 -5.86 13.21 -2.18
C SER A 8 -6.13 12.09 -1.17
N LEU A 9 -5.45 12.15 -0.03
CA LEU A 9 -5.65 11.22 1.06
C LEU A 9 -7.12 11.13 1.49
N TRP A 10 -7.77 12.27 1.63
CA TRP A 10 -9.14 12.32 2.12
C TRP A 10 -10.17 11.83 1.12
N ASN A 11 -9.92 12.01 -0.19
CA ASN A 11 -10.78 11.42 -1.22
C ASN A 11 -10.71 9.89 -1.20
N VAL A 12 -9.51 9.34 -1.07
CA VAL A 12 -9.30 7.89 -0.97
C VAL A 12 -9.86 7.37 0.35
N TYR A 13 -9.64 8.08 1.44
CA TYR A 13 -10.19 7.74 2.75
C TYR A 13 -11.73 7.65 2.70
N ASP A 14 -12.39 8.65 2.13
CA ASP A 14 -13.85 8.66 2.02
C ASP A 14 -14.38 7.49 1.20
N ALA A 15 -13.71 7.16 0.09
CA ALA A 15 -14.09 6.03 -0.75
C ALA A 15 -13.95 4.69 0.01
N ILE A 16 -12.86 4.51 0.74
CA ILE A 16 -12.62 3.30 1.54
C ILE A 16 -13.63 3.23 2.69
N TYR A 17 -13.83 4.33 3.39
CA TYR A 17 -14.78 4.42 4.50
C TYR A 17 -16.19 4.03 4.05
N ALA A 18 -16.64 4.53 2.90
CA ALA A 18 -17.98 4.23 2.38
C ALA A 18 -18.22 2.72 2.20
N VAL A 19 -17.18 1.95 1.92
CA VAL A 19 -17.30 0.52 1.63
C VAL A 19 -17.05 -0.35 2.87
N VAL A 20 -16.07 0.01 3.70
CA VAL A 20 -15.57 -0.88 4.76
C VAL A 20 -15.76 -0.32 6.17
N GLN A 21 -16.55 0.74 6.36
CA GLN A 21 -16.77 1.33 7.68
C GLN A 21 -17.28 0.31 8.70
N ASP A 22 -18.15 -0.60 8.28
CA ASP A 22 -18.76 -1.62 9.16
C ASP A 22 -17.95 -2.93 9.19
N ASP A 23 -16.91 -3.05 8.39
CA ASP A 23 -16.04 -4.22 8.36
C ASP A 23 -14.63 -3.85 8.83
N LYS A 24 -14.40 -4.00 10.13
CA LYS A 24 -13.11 -3.66 10.76
C LYS A 24 -12.00 -4.66 10.48
N GLU A 25 -12.30 -5.77 9.83
CA GLU A 25 -11.35 -6.81 9.44
C GLU A 25 -11.14 -6.87 7.92
N ALA A 26 -11.65 -5.91 7.17
CA ALA A 26 -11.58 -5.90 5.71
C ALA A 26 -10.14 -5.93 5.20
N ILE A 27 -9.96 -6.50 4.00
CA ILE A 27 -8.71 -6.45 3.25
C ILE A 27 -8.93 -5.55 2.05
N VAL A 28 -8.14 -4.49 1.94
CA VAL A 28 -8.21 -3.51 0.86
C VAL A 28 -7.09 -3.77 -0.12
N LEU A 29 -7.45 -4.01 -1.38
CA LEU A 29 -6.49 -4.29 -2.45
C LEU A 29 -6.42 -3.10 -3.39
N ASP A 30 -5.21 -2.64 -3.67
CA ASP A 30 -4.94 -1.59 -4.64
C ASP A 30 -3.88 -2.07 -5.65
N TYR A 31 -4.28 -2.26 -6.91
CA TYR A 31 -3.40 -2.71 -7.98
C TYR A 31 -2.46 -1.63 -8.50
N HIS A 32 -2.68 -0.37 -8.12
CA HIS A 32 -1.88 0.77 -8.56
C HIS A 32 -1.54 1.62 -7.35
N ALA A 33 -0.68 1.07 -6.50
CA ALA A 33 -0.35 1.66 -5.21
C ALA A 33 0.14 3.11 -5.30
N GLY A 34 0.88 3.43 -6.34
CA GLY A 34 1.42 4.77 -6.53
C GLY A 34 2.21 5.23 -5.30
N SER A 35 1.82 6.35 -4.72
CA SER A 35 2.46 6.91 -3.52
C SER A 35 2.09 6.21 -2.20
N GLY A 36 1.17 5.23 -2.24
CA GLY A 36 0.71 4.52 -1.04
C GLY A 36 -0.44 5.20 -0.31
N THR A 37 -1.20 6.05 -0.99
CA THR A 37 -2.32 6.77 -0.38
C THR A 37 -3.39 5.82 0.18
N THR A 38 -3.69 4.73 -0.50
CA THR A 38 -4.64 3.71 -0.04
C THR A 38 -4.22 3.10 1.30
N GLY A 39 -2.96 2.69 1.41
CA GLY A 39 -2.43 2.15 2.67
C GLY A 39 -2.47 3.17 3.80
N HIS A 40 -2.12 4.42 3.51
CA HIS A 40 -2.20 5.52 4.46
C HIS A 40 -3.65 5.72 4.95
N ALA A 41 -4.62 5.70 4.04
CA ALA A 41 -6.04 5.84 4.38
C ALA A 41 -6.55 4.69 5.26
N VAL A 42 -6.16 3.46 4.95
CA VAL A 42 -6.54 2.28 5.76
C VAL A 42 -5.99 2.40 7.17
N LEU A 43 -4.73 2.80 7.32
CA LEU A 43 -4.11 3.00 8.63
C LEU A 43 -4.80 4.10 9.43
N ASN A 44 -5.16 5.20 8.80
CA ASN A 44 -5.90 6.28 9.46
C ASN A 44 -7.28 5.81 9.93
N LEU A 45 -7.99 5.06 9.11
CA LEU A 45 -9.30 4.53 9.48
C LEU A 45 -9.19 3.56 10.68
N ASN A 46 -8.19 2.68 10.68
CA ASN A 46 -7.95 1.78 11.80
C ASN A 46 -7.64 2.53 13.09
N GLU A 47 -6.88 3.60 13.00
CA GLU A 47 -6.58 4.44 14.17
C GLU A 47 -7.84 5.10 14.74
N GLU A 48 -8.73 5.59 13.86
CA GLU A 48 -9.97 6.25 14.28
C GLU A 48 -10.96 5.32 14.97
N ASP A 49 -11.18 4.13 14.41
CA ASP A 49 -12.24 3.23 14.88
C ASP A 49 -11.73 1.96 15.58
N LYS A 50 -10.43 1.89 15.83
CA LYS A 50 -9.75 0.72 16.40
C LYS A 50 -9.95 -0.54 15.56
N GLY A 51 -10.06 -0.36 14.26
CA GLY A 51 -10.17 -1.45 13.30
C GLY A 51 -8.85 -2.18 13.11
N ASN A 52 -8.92 -3.31 12.43
CA ASN A 52 -7.79 -4.17 12.12
C ASN A 52 -7.78 -4.53 10.63
N ARG A 53 -8.12 -3.56 9.79
CA ARG A 53 -8.13 -3.74 8.34
C ARG A 53 -6.71 -3.89 7.84
N LYS A 54 -6.56 -4.68 6.79
CA LYS A 54 -5.28 -4.93 6.13
C LYS A 54 -5.33 -4.34 4.73
N PHE A 55 -4.15 -4.11 4.15
CA PHE A 55 -4.08 -3.70 2.76
C PHE A 55 -3.03 -4.51 2.01
N ILE A 56 -3.29 -4.66 0.71
CA ILE A 56 -2.34 -5.22 -0.25
C ILE A 56 -2.13 -4.17 -1.33
N LEU A 57 -0.91 -3.67 -1.45
CA LEU A 57 -0.56 -2.66 -2.44
C LEU A 57 0.34 -3.30 -3.50
N ILE A 58 -0.05 -3.14 -4.75
CA ILE A 58 0.69 -3.68 -5.89
C ILE A 58 1.11 -2.52 -6.78
N GLU A 59 2.37 -2.49 -7.19
CA GLU A 59 2.91 -1.48 -8.07
C GLU A 59 3.93 -2.08 -9.04
N GLN A 60 3.85 -1.67 -10.30
CA GLN A 60 4.77 -2.10 -11.34
C GLN A 60 5.95 -1.15 -11.53
N MET A 61 5.79 0.09 -11.13
CA MET A 61 6.81 1.14 -11.27
C MET A 61 7.77 1.14 -10.08
N ASP A 62 8.90 1.83 -10.23
CA ASP A 62 9.96 1.83 -9.22
C ASP A 62 9.73 2.80 -8.05
N TYR A 63 8.48 3.17 -7.76
CA TYR A 63 8.16 4.08 -6.66
C TYR A 63 8.21 3.43 -5.29
N ILE A 64 8.14 2.11 -5.24
CA ILE A 64 7.84 1.40 -3.99
C ILE A 64 8.90 1.66 -2.93
N GLN A 65 10.17 1.56 -3.29
CA GLN A 65 11.27 1.76 -2.35
C GLN A 65 11.50 3.24 -2.00
N THR A 66 11.19 4.14 -2.92
CA THR A 66 11.54 5.56 -2.77
C THR A 66 10.37 6.43 -2.29
N VAL A 67 9.13 5.99 -2.53
CA VAL A 67 7.93 6.78 -2.21
C VAL A 67 6.96 5.98 -1.36
N THR A 68 6.50 4.82 -1.83
CA THR A 68 5.41 4.05 -1.20
C THR A 68 5.80 3.53 0.18
N ALA A 69 6.88 2.77 0.27
CA ALA A 69 7.32 2.19 1.53
C ALA A 69 7.74 3.23 2.57
N PRO A 70 8.52 4.26 2.21
CA PRO A 70 8.84 5.33 3.16
C PRO A 70 7.60 6.03 3.72
N ARG A 71 6.57 6.26 2.88
CA ARG A 71 5.32 6.87 3.33
C ARG A 71 4.60 5.99 4.36
N ILE A 72 4.46 4.70 4.08
CA ILE A 72 3.81 3.77 5.01
C ILE A 72 4.59 3.67 6.32
N LYS A 73 5.90 3.57 6.26
CA LYS A 73 6.76 3.58 7.46
C LYS A 73 6.55 4.83 8.31
N GLU A 74 6.48 5.99 7.67
CA GLU A 74 6.27 7.25 8.37
C GLU A 74 4.91 7.32 9.05
N VAL A 75 3.85 6.84 8.38
CA VAL A 75 2.51 6.78 8.96
C VAL A 75 2.48 5.86 10.17
N LEU A 76 3.08 4.68 10.08
CA LEU A 76 3.17 3.74 11.19
C LEU A 76 3.95 4.34 12.38
N LYS A 77 5.03 5.03 12.09
CA LYS A 77 5.84 5.69 13.13
C LYS A 77 5.06 6.80 13.83
N ARG A 78 4.34 7.64 13.09
CA ARG A 78 3.55 8.74 13.66
C ARG A 78 2.40 8.25 14.51
N SER A 79 1.74 7.19 14.11
CA SER A 79 0.63 6.60 14.86
C SER A 79 1.08 5.78 16.06
N LYS A 80 2.38 5.57 16.24
CA LYS A 80 2.95 4.67 17.26
C LYS A 80 2.37 3.26 17.19
N SER A 81 1.97 2.85 16.00
CA SER A 81 1.42 1.53 15.73
C SER A 81 2.49 0.46 15.93
N LYS A 82 2.07 -0.70 16.44
CA LYS A 82 2.90 -1.91 16.45
C LYS A 82 2.78 -2.71 15.16
N ASP A 83 1.95 -2.24 14.23
CA ASP A 83 1.77 -2.88 12.94
C ASP A 83 3.03 -2.77 12.09
N ASP A 84 3.17 -3.68 11.16
CA ASP A 84 4.28 -3.70 10.22
C ASP A 84 3.76 -4.15 8.85
N PHE A 85 4.61 -4.10 7.85
CA PHE A 85 4.27 -4.58 6.53
C PHE A 85 5.40 -5.41 5.95
N ILE A 86 5.05 -6.31 5.02
CA ILE A 86 6.00 -7.14 4.31
C ILE A 86 6.10 -6.65 2.87
N TYR A 87 7.31 -6.53 2.39
CA TYR A 87 7.60 -6.17 1.02
C TYR A 87 8.04 -7.40 0.23
N PHE A 88 7.41 -7.60 -0.93
CA PHE A 88 7.78 -8.66 -1.85
C PHE A 88 8.08 -8.10 -3.23
N GLU A 89 9.08 -8.65 -3.88
CA GLU A 89 9.25 -8.51 -5.32
C GLU A 89 8.82 -9.79 -6.00
N LEU A 90 7.86 -9.68 -6.91
CA LEU A 90 7.42 -10.82 -7.69
C LEU A 90 8.37 -11.02 -8.88
N ALA A 91 9.27 -11.99 -8.76
CA ALA A 91 10.14 -12.37 -9.85
C ALA A 91 9.40 -13.31 -10.81
N LYS A 92 9.51 -13.04 -12.11
CA LYS A 92 9.03 -13.99 -13.10
C LYS A 92 9.98 -15.20 -13.17
N TRP A 93 9.44 -16.35 -12.87
CA TRP A 93 10.16 -17.60 -12.99
C TRP A 93 10.04 -18.14 -14.41
N ASN A 94 11.00 -17.81 -15.28
CA ASN A 94 11.10 -18.35 -16.61
C ASN A 94 12.51 -18.06 -17.15
N GLU A 95 13.24 -19.07 -17.64
CA GLU A 95 14.57 -18.87 -18.17
C GLU A 95 14.63 -17.93 -19.37
N LYS A 96 13.60 -17.94 -20.22
CA LYS A 96 13.47 -16.97 -21.31
C LYS A 96 13.29 -15.56 -20.78
N ALA A 97 12.77 -15.40 -19.59
CA ALA A 97 12.59 -14.11 -18.92
C ALA A 97 13.92 -13.49 -18.48
N LYS A 98 14.96 -14.29 -18.22
CA LYS A 98 16.30 -13.80 -17.87
C LYS A 98 16.93 -12.96 -18.97
N LYS A 99 16.51 -13.16 -20.23
CA LYS A 99 17.03 -12.44 -21.40
C LYS A 99 16.21 -11.22 -21.78
N LYS A 100 15.06 -10.98 -21.14
CA LYS A 100 14.19 -9.85 -21.39
C LYS A 100 14.06 -9.01 -20.13
N LYS A 101 14.01 -7.69 -20.29
CA LYS A 101 13.71 -6.80 -19.15
C LYS A 101 12.24 -6.95 -18.79
N PHE A 102 11.93 -7.78 -17.81
CA PHE A 102 10.59 -7.90 -17.25
C PHE A 102 10.40 -6.91 -16.13
N LYS A 103 9.25 -6.25 -16.13
CA LYS A 103 8.85 -5.42 -15.00
C LYS A 103 8.55 -6.32 -13.81
N THR A 104 9.24 -6.11 -12.72
CA THR A 104 8.95 -6.75 -11.45
C THR A 104 7.73 -6.10 -10.84
N GLN A 105 6.74 -6.90 -10.44
CA GLN A 105 5.64 -6.40 -9.63
C GLN A 105 6.05 -6.40 -8.17
N LYS A 106 5.80 -5.31 -7.50
CA LYS A 106 6.11 -5.15 -6.08
C LYS A 106 4.80 -5.14 -5.30
N ILE A 107 4.75 -5.96 -4.28
CA ILE A 107 3.55 -6.17 -3.48
C ILE A 107 3.85 -5.82 -2.05
N TYR A 108 3.01 -4.99 -1.44
CA TYR A 108 3.04 -4.73 -0.01
C TYR A 108 1.83 -5.37 0.64
N LEU A 109 2.10 -6.08 1.70
CA LEU A 109 1.08 -6.68 2.53
C LEU A 109 1.26 -6.19 3.96
N LEU A 110 0.23 -5.57 4.51
CA LEU A 110 0.17 -5.27 5.93
C LEU A 110 -0.53 -6.43 6.64
N LEU A 111 0.17 -7.03 7.53
CA LEU A 111 -0.33 -8.14 8.34
C LEU A 111 -0.73 -7.68 9.73
#